data_7636c4f6421bd4dd23783e2bbcc90808
#
_entry.id   7636c4f6421bd4dd23783e2bbcc90808
#
_cell.length_a   1.000
_cell.length_b   1.000
_cell.length_c   1.000
_cell.angle_alpha   90.00
_cell.angle_beta   90.00
_cell.angle_gamma   90.00
#
_symmetry.space_group_name_H-M   'P 1'
#
loop_
_entity.id
_entity.type
_entity.pdbx_description
1 polymer ?
#
loop_
_entity_poly.entity_id
_entity_poly.type
_entity_poly.pdbx_seq_one_letter_code
_entity_poly.pdbx_strand_id
1 'polypeptide(L)'
;MIKAILEYFNKLWYNLCRIEGRVRSMNNVYSANDIATFILCWFASRDKNITNLKLQKLLYFCEAYYMNLTGKSQLFDDNFNALTYGPVALNVYNRYKSFLNHPIVINQDECRDIDNPDVKQSVEKTCEFFGNFSSSYLVALTHLKNSPWNKVWHKNGETSNYGKDGIISKEETKSWFRKEFLDESE
;
A
#
# COMPACT_ATOMS: atom_id res chain seq x y z
N MET A 1 15.09 -15.51 -4.88
CA MET A 1 14.33 -15.31 -3.63
C MET A 1 13.05 -14.51 -3.85
N ILE A 2 13.11 -13.31 -4.46
CA ILE A 2 11.92 -12.49 -4.80
C ILE A 2 10.95 -13.30 -5.69
N LYS A 3 11.45 -13.99 -6.72
CA LYS A 3 10.66 -14.76 -7.66
C LYS A 3 9.86 -15.90 -7.01
N ALA A 4 10.44 -16.64 -6.08
CA ALA A 4 9.76 -17.71 -5.35
C ALA A 4 8.67 -17.20 -4.38
N ILE A 5 8.88 -16.02 -3.80
CA ILE A 5 7.89 -15.37 -2.94
C ILE A 5 6.73 -14.83 -3.79
N LEU A 6 7.02 -14.30 -4.98
CA LEU A 6 6.02 -13.85 -5.94
C LEU A 6 5.20 -15.02 -6.50
N GLU A 7 5.83 -16.16 -6.79
CA GLU A 7 5.13 -17.40 -7.23
C GLU A 7 4.19 -17.94 -6.15
N TYR A 8 4.60 -17.91 -4.87
CA TYR A 8 3.74 -18.30 -3.76
C TYR A 8 2.55 -17.35 -3.60
N PHE A 9 2.78 -16.05 -3.81
CA PHE A 9 1.74 -15.02 -3.78
C PHE A 9 0.72 -15.23 -4.90
N ASN A 10 1.17 -15.42 -6.13
CA ASN A 10 0.32 -15.66 -7.29
C ASN A 10 -0.57 -16.90 -7.09
N LYS A 11 -0.02 -17.97 -6.55
CA LYS A 11 -0.76 -19.21 -6.32
C LYS A 11 -1.83 -19.09 -5.23
N LEU A 12 -1.54 -18.36 -4.15
CA LEU A 12 -2.50 -18.07 -3.08
C LEU A 12 -3.58 -17.10 -3.56
N TRP A 13 -3.17 -16.12 -4.35
CA TRP A 13 -3.99 -15.07 -4.90
C TRP A 13 -5.02 -15.56 -5.95
N TYR A 14 -4.56 -16.33 -6.91
CA TYR A 14 -5.40 -16.87 -7.98
C TYR A 14 -6.57 -17.70 -7.45
N ASN A 15 -6.32 -18.47 -6.39
CA ASN A 15 -7.34 -19.28 -5.74
C ASN A 15 -8.37 -18.45 -4.96
N LEU A 16 -8.00 -17.28 -4.46
CA LEU A 16 -8.87 -16.39 -3.68
C LEU A 16 -9.72 -15.48 -4.58
N CYS A 17 -9.16 -14.91 -5.64
CA CYS A 17 -9.90 -14.04 -6.58
C CYS A 17 -10.99 -14.79 -7.37
N ARG A 18 -10.89 -16.12 -7.51
CA ARG A 18 -11.85 -16.93 -8.29
C ARG A 18 -13.16 -17.19 -7.56
N ILE A 19 -13.25 -16.94 -6.26
CA ILE A 19 -14.40 -17.35 -5.42
C ILE A 19 -15.40 -16.21 -5.19
N GLU A 20 -15.05 -14.95 -5.38
CA GLU A 20 -15.88 -13.81 -4.96
C GLU A 20 -16.23 -12.82 -6.10
N GLY A 21 -17.06 -13.27 -7.03
CA GLY A 21 -17.75 -12.36 -7.95
C GLY A 21 -19.02 -11.77 -7.34
N ARG A 22 -18.92 -10.65 -6.60
CA ARG A 22 -20.04 -9.72 -6.39
C ARG A 22 -19.54 -8.39 -5.81
N VAL A 23 -19.40 -7.38 -6.68
CA VAL A 23 -19.20 -5.99 -6.29
C VAL A 23 -20.54 -5.42 -5.82
N ARG A 24 -20.67 -5.08 -4.53
CA ARG A 24 -21.69 -4.16 -4.04
C ARG A 24 -21.06 -2.79 -3.87
N SER A 25 -21.46 -1.83 -4.72
CA SER A 25 -21.05 -0.45 -4.62
C SER A 25 -21.67 0.21 -3.39
N MET A 26 -20.84 0.50 -2.38
CA MET A 26 -21.12 1.55 -1.40
C MET A 26 -20.08 2.65 -1.60
N ASN A 27 -20.55 3.89 -1.84
CA ASN A 27 -19.71 5.05 -2.10
C ASN A 27 -19.20 5.67 -0.78
N ASN A 28 -18.53 4.92 0.07
CA ASN A 28 -17.79 5.51 1.17
C ASN A 28 -16.39 5.86 0.64
N VAL A 29 -16.09 7.14 0.54
CA VAL A 29 -14.75 7.63 0.22
C VAL A 29 -13.95 7.65 1.51
N TYR A 30 -12.94 6.78 1.61
CA TYR A 30 -11.99 6.78 2.72
C TYR A 30 -10.83 7.72 2.40
N SER A 31 -10.28 8.40 3.40
CA SER A 31 -9.01 9.10 3.28
C SER A 31 -7.83 8.13 3.49
N ALA A 32 -6.65 8.52 3.03
CA ALA A 32 -5.43 7.75 3.35
C ALA A 32 -5.20 7.64 4.86
N ASN A 33 -5.64 8.62 5.66
CA ASN A 33 -5.57 8.59 7.11
C ASN A 33 -6.50 7.54 7.74
N ASP A 34 -7.69 7.32 7.17
CA ASP A 34 -8.61 6.28 7.66
C ASP A 34 -8.01 4.90 7.44
N ILE A 35 -7.50 4.64 6.23
CA ILE A 35 -6.84 3.39 5.90
C ILE A 35 -5.56 3.19 6.72
N ALA A 36 -4.78 4.25 6.95
CA ALA A 36 -3.60 4.19 7.81
C ALA A 36 -3.95 3.80 9.25
N THR A 37 -5.02 4.39 9.80
CA THR A 37 -5.53 4.06 11.14
C THR A 37 -5.95 2.60 11.19
N PHE A 38 -6.67 2.11 10.20
CA PHE A 38 -7.08 0.71 10.14
C PHE A 38 -5.88 -0.26 10.07
N ILE A 39 -4.86 0.05 9.25
CA ILE A 39 -3.63 -0.75 9.18
C ILE A 39 -2.96 -0.80 10.56
N LEU A 40 -2.81 0.34 11.23
CA LEU A 40 -2.20 0.39 12.57
C LEU A 40 -2.99 -0.44 13.60
N CYS A 41 -4.32 -0.34 13.60
CA CYS A 41 -5.20 -1.13 14.47
C CYS A 41 -5.11 -2.64 14.15
N TRP A 42 -5.01 -3.00 12.87
CA TRP A 42 -4.83 -4.39 12.45
C TRP A 42 -3.55 -5.00 13.02
N PHE A 43 -2.46 -4.25 13.06
CA PHE A 43 -1.21 -4.68 13.69
C PHE A 43 -1.33 -4.69 15.22
N ALA A 44 -1.90 -3.63 15.83
CA ALA A 44 -2.05 -3.53 17.28
C ALA A 44 -2.89 -4.68 17.87
N SER A 45 -3.97 -5.10 17.17
CA SER A 45 -4.79 -6.25 17.58
C SER A 45 -4.04 -7.59 17.56
N ARG A 46 -2.82 -7.63 17.06
CA ARG A 46 -1.91 -8.78 16.98
C ARG A 46 -0.63 -8.57 17.78
N ASP A 47 -0.66 -7.66 18.76
CA ASP A 47 0.48 -7.28 19.61
C ASP A 47 1.72 -6.84 18.80
N LYS A 48 1.49 -6.19 17.65
CA LYS A 48 2.54 -5.67 16.77
C LYS A 48 2.33 -4.19 16.54
N ASN A 49 3.44 -3.45 16.48
CA ASN A 49 3.45 -2.06 16.07
C ASN A 49 4.41 -1.89 14.87
N ILE A 50 4.11 -0.95 14.01
CA ILE A 50 4.89 -0.69 12.80
C ILE A 50 5.38 0.75 12.76
N THR A 51 6.51 0.98 12.09
CA THR A 51 7.06 2.33 11.88
C THR A 51 6.28 3.09 10.81
N ASN A 52 6.39 4.45 10.81
CA ASN A 52 5.82 5.27 9.75
C ASN A 52 6.32 4.83 8.36
N LEU A 53 7.61 4.50 8.22
CA LEU A 53 8.15 3.99 6.96
C LEU A 53 7.41 2.75 6.45
N LYS A 54 7.18 1.77 7.33
CA LYS A 54 6.44 0.55 6.97
C LYS A 54 4.99 0.86 6.61
N LEU A 55 4.33 1.72 7.37
CA LEU A 55 2.96 2.17 7.12
C LEU A 55 2.81 2.78 5.72
N GLN A 56 3.74 3.64 5.30
CA GLN A 56 3.72 4.24 3.96
C GLN A 56 3.76 3.18 2.85
N LYS A 57 4.58 2.14 3.02
CA LYS A 57 4.69 1.06 2.01
C LYS A 57 3.44 0.18 1.99
N LEU A 58 2.88 -0.12 3.15
CA LEU A 58 1.63 -0.88 3.22
C LEU A 58 0.46 -0.11 2.60
N LEU A 59 0.35 1.20 2.84
CA LEU A 59 -0.65 2.05 2.17
C LEU A 59 -0.52 2.02 0.64
N TYR A 60 0.71 2.14 0.13
CA TYR A 60 0.96 2.11 -1.31
C TYR A 60 0.55 0.78 -1.95
N PHE A 61 0.93 -0.33 -1.33
CA PHE A 61 0.55 -1.66 -1.81
C PHE A 61 -0.96 -1.92 -1.64
N CYS A 62 -1.57 -1.41 -0.58
CA CYS A 62 -3.01 -1.53 -0.34
C CYS A 62 -3.82 -0.82 -1.43
N GLU A 63 -3.45 0.41 -1.81
CA GLU A 63 -4.11 1.12 -2.92
C GLU A 63 -3.92 0.38 -4.24
N ALA A 64 -2.69 -0.05 -4.54
CA ALA A 64 -2.40 -0.79 -5.75
C ALA A 64 -3.21 -2.09 -5.85
N TYR A 65 -3.34 -2.80 -4.74
CA TYR A 65 -4.13 -4.00 -4.66
C TYR A 65 -5.63 -3.72 -4.86
N TYR A 66 -6.19 -2.78 -4.12
CA TYR A 66 -7.59 -2.40 -4.23
C TYR A 66 -7.99 -2.05 -5.66
N MET A 67 -7.16 -1.24 -6.34
CA MET A 67 -7.41 -0.86 -7.73
C MET A 67 -7.46 -2.07 -8.68
N ASN A 68 -6.62 -3.08 -8.44
CA ASN A 68 -6.61 -4.31 -9.23
C ASN A 68 -7.78 -5.25 -8.90
N LEU A 69 -8.12 -5.36 -7.61
CA LEU A 69 -9.24 -6.20 -7.15
C LEU A 69 -10.59 -5.70 -7.67
N THR A 70 -10.81 -4.40 -7.57
CA THR A 70 -12.13 -3.79 -7.85
C THR A 70 -12.26 -3.21 -9.25
N GLY A 71 -11.16 -3.03 -9.98
CA GLY A 71 -11.12 -2.30 -11.24
C GLY A 71 -11.21 -0.77 -11.09
N LYS A 72 -11.48 -0.24 -9.88
CA LYS A 72 -11.60 1.21 -9.62
C LYS A 72 -10.28 1.94 -9.85
N SER A 73 -10.35 3.26 -9.95
CA SER A 73 -9.20 4.13 -10.23
C SER A 73 -8.36 4.45 -8.99
N GLN A 74 -8.93 4.35 -7.79
CA GLN A 74 -8.26 4.69 -6.53
C GLN A 74 -9.00 4.13 -5.32
N LEU A 75 -8.28 3.96 -4.20
CA LEU A 75 -8.82 3.63 -2.89
C LEU A 75 -9.18 4.89 -2.11
N PHE A 76 -8.34 5.93 -2.19
CA PHE A 76 -8.49 7.22 -1.54
C PHE A 76 -7.99 8.36 -2.44
N ASP A 77 -8.36 9.62 -2.13
CA ASP A 77 -8.04 10.78 -2.97
C ASP A 77 -6.58 11.26 -2.82
N ASP A 78 -5.91 10.91 -1.72
CA ASP A 78 -4.51 11.28 -1.50
C ASP A 78 -3.59 10.70 -2.58
N ASN A 79 -2.51 11.45 -2.88
CA ASN A 79 -1.47 11.02 -3.81
C ASN A 79 -0.25 10.53 -3.05
N PHE A 80 0.53 9.68 -3.72
CA PHE A 80 1.88 9.34 -3.28
C PHE A 80 2.92 10.19 -3.99
N ASN A 81 3.86 10.73 -3.22
CA ASN A 81 5.04 11.42 -3.75
C ASN A 81 6.26 10.50 -3.72
N ALA A 82 7.13 10.65 -4.71
CA ALA A 82 8.41 9.94 -4.77
C ALA A 82 9.43 10.61 -3.86
N LEU A 83 9.63 10.05 -2.66
CA LEU A 83 10.67 10.49 -1.72
C LEU A 83 11.79 9.47 -1.63
N THR A 84 12.88 9.82 -0.95
CA THR A 84 14.12 9.01 -0.84
C THR A 84 13.89 7.53 -0.49
N TYR A 85 12.94 7.26 0.37
CA TYR A 85 12.64 5.89 0.82
C TYR A 85 11.37 5.31 0.18
N GLY A 86 11.05 5.72 -1.04
CA GLY A 86 9.92 5.20 -1.79
C GLY A 86 8.67 6.09 -1.74
N PRO A 87 7.51 5.56 -2.18
CA PRO A 87 6.23 6.26 -2.17
C PRO A 87 5.80 6.71 -0.77
N VAL A 88 5.30 7.95 -0.66
CA VAL A 88 4.84 8.55 0.61
C VAL A 88 3.55 9.33 0.41
N ALA A 89 2.50 9.00 1.14
CA ALA A 89 1.29 9.80 1.30
C ALA A 89 1.57 10.89 2.34
N LEU A 90 1.74 12.15 1.89
CA LEU A 90 2.24 13.24 2.72
C LEU A 90 1.38 13.54 3.94
N ASN A 91 0.05 13.45 3.83
CA ASN A 91 -0.87 13.70 4.94
C ASN A 91 -0.66 12.68 6.07
N VAL A 92 -0.54 11.40 5.72
CA VAL A 92 -0.27 10.33 6.68
C VAL A 92 1.14 10.45 7.26
N TYR A 93 2.14 10.73 6.41
CA TYR A 93 3.51 10.94 6.88
C TYR A 93 3.58 12.04 7.93
N ASN A 94 2.93 13.20 7.67
CA ASN A 94 2.93 14.35 8.58
C ASN A 94 2.22 14.05 9.90
N ARG A 95 1.16 13.23 9.88
CA ARG A 95 0.46 12.81 11.10
C ARG A 95 1.36 12.01 12.05
N TYR A 96 2.20 11.15 11.48
CA TYR A 96 3.01 10.21 12.27
C TYR A 96 4.52 10.50 12.27
N LYS A 97 4.98 11.63 11.70
CA LYS A 97 6.41 11.95 11.63
C LYS A 97 7.10 12.13 12.96
N SER A 98 6.37 12.49 14.02
CA SER A 98 6.90 12.63 15.37
C SER A 98 7.39 11.32 15.99
N PHE A 99 6.94 10.18 15.48
CA PHE A 99 7.43 8.87 15.90
C PHE A 99 8.83 8.55 15.35
N LEU A 100 9.33 9.32 14.38
CA LEU A 100 10.64 9.12 13.73
C LEU A 100 10.77 7.69 13.19
N ASN A 101 11.76 6.94 13.70
CA ASN A 101 12.00 5.54 13.38
C ASN A 101 11.41 4.55 14.41
N HIS A 102 10.70 5.06 15.41
CA HIS A 102 10.02 4.22 16.41
C HIS A 102 8.68 3.69 15.88
N PRO A 103 8.23 2.54 16.38
CA PRO A 103 6.88 2.05 16.09
C PRO A 103 5.80 3.03 16.55
N ILE A 104 4.77 3.18 15.71
CA ILE A 104 3.61 3.98 16.04
C ILE A 104 2.75 3.22 17.03
N VAL A 105 2.46 3.83 18.17
CA VAL A 105 1.48 3.33 19.13
C VAL A 105 0.18 4.06 18.90
N ILE A 106 -0.87 3.33 18.54
CA ILE A 106 -2.20 3.89 18.33
C ILE A 106 -3.09 3.64 19.55
N ASN A 107 -3.95 4.62 19.87
CA ASN A 107 -4.96 4.42 20.89
C ASN A 107 -6.08 3.54 20.32
N GLN A 108 -6.51 2.52 21.06
CA GLN A 108 -7.60 1.63 20.63
C GLN A 108 -8.92 2.39 20.40
N ASP A 109 -9.16 3.49 21.08
CA ASP A 109 -10.33 4.34 20.88
C ASP A 109 -10.37 5.02 19.49
N GLU A 110 -9.23 5.07 18.80
CA GLU A 110 -9.15 5.55 17.42
C GLU A 110 -9.55 4.46 16.39
N CYS A 111 -9.58 3.21 16.81
CA CYS A 111 -9.85 2.09 15.90
C CYS A 111 -11.34 2.08 15.49
N ARG A 112 -11.57 2.07 14.20
CA ARG A 112 -12.90 1.92 13.58
C ARG A 112 -12.85 0.80 12.56
N ASP A 113 -13.95 0.09 12.39
CA ASP A 113 -14.07 -0.90 11.34
C ASP A 113 -14.33 -0.22 9.98
N ILE A 114 -14.02 -0.93 8.91
CA ILE A 114 -14.31 -0.52 7.54
C ILE A 114 -15.57 -1.25 7.08
N ASP A 115 -16.62 -0.48 6.78
CA ASP A 115 -17.92 -1.02 6.35
C ASP A 115 -17.87 -1.59 4.93
N ASN A 116 -16.99 -1.05 4.06
CA ASN A 116 -16.87 -1.52 2.69
C ASN A 116 -16.03 -2.80 2.64
N PRO A 117 -16.63 -3.95 2.24
CA PRO A 117 -15.95 -5.24 2.26
C PRO A 117 -14.75 -5.31 1.33
N ASP A 118 -14.81 -4.66 0.16
CA ASP A 118 -13.69 -4.67 -0.80
C ASP A 118 -12.48 -3.91 -0.23
N VAL A 119 -12.75 -2.78 0.45
CA VAL A 119 -11.71 -1.99 1.13
C VAL A 119 -11.12 -2.78 2.29
N LYS A 120 -11.96 -3.34 3.14
CA LYS A 120 -11.55 -4.16 4.28
C LYS A 120 -10.68 -5.32 3.83
N GLN A 121 -11.14 -6.10 2.85
CA GLN A 121 -10.40 -7.21 2.27
C GLN A 121 -9.04 -6.76 1.73
N SER A 122 -9.00 -5.63 1.01
CA SER A 122 -7.76 -5.11 0.44
C SER A 122 -6.73 -4.78 1.51
N VAL A 123 -7.16 -4.13 2.61
CA VAL A 123 -6.27 -3.80 3.71
C VAL A 123 -5.79 -5.06 4.43
N GLU A 124 -6.69 -5.96 4.80
CA GLU A 124 -6.36 -7.18 5.52
C GLU A 124 -5.40 -8.05 4.72
N LYS A 125 -5.67 -8.30 3.43
CA LYS A 125 -4.79 -9.09 2.56
C LYS A 125 -3.42 -8.45 2.37
N THR A 126 -3.37 -7.13 2.20
CA THR A 126 -2.09 -6.40 2.13
C THR A 126 -1.30 -6.56 3.43
N CYS A 127 -1.94 -6.43 4.59
CA CYS A 127 -1.31 -6.61 5.89
C CYS A 127 -0.85 -8.05 6.14
N GLU A 128 -1.65 -9.04 5.78
CA GLU A 128 -1.31 -10.46 5.90
C GLU A 128 -0.06 -10.80 5.10
N PHE A 129 0.03 -10.31 3.88
CA PHE A 129 1.13 -10.62 3.00
C PHE A 129 2.35 -9.74 3.22
N PHE A 130 2.21 -8.42 2.95
CA PHE A 130 3.33 -7.49 3.02
C PHE A 130 3.74 -7.16 4.46
N GLY A 131 2.83 -7.32 5.41
CA GLY A 131 3.09 -7.06 6.83
C GLY A 131 4.18 -7.93 7.47
N ASN A 132 4.50 -9.07 6.88
CA ASN A 132 5.57 -9.95 7.37
C ASN A 132 6.98 -9.52 6.93
N PHE A 133 7.09 -8.61 5.94
CA PHE A 133 8.38 -8.12 5.46
C PHE A 133 8.90 -6.95 6.30
N SER A 134 10.23 -6.78 6.34
CA SER A 134 10.86 -5.61 6.96
C SER A 134 10.57 -4.34 6.16
N SER A 135 10.66 -3.17 6.81
CA SER A 135 10.50 -1.89 6.13
C SER A 135 11.50 -1.71 4.97
N SER A 136 12.75 -2.15 5.16
CA SER A 136 13.79 -2.07 4.13
C SER A 136 13.49 -2.97 2.93
N TYR A 137 12.91 -4.16 3.15
CA TYR A 137 12.50 -5.03 2.06
C TYR A 137 11.34 -4.42 1.25
N LEU A 138 10.34 -3.85 1.95
CA LEU A 138 9.24 -3.14 1.27
C LEU A 138 9.73 -1.92 0.48
N VAL A 139 10.72 -1.19 1.00
CA VAL A 139 11.40 -0.12 0.24
C VAL A 139 12.04 -0.69 -1.03
N ALA A 140 12.80 -1.78 -0.93
CA ALA A 140 13.43 -2.41 -2.08
C ALA A 140 12.42 -2.84 -3.16
N LEU A 141 11.25 -3.35 -2.77
CA LEU A 141 10.17 -3.67 -3.70
C LEU A 141 9.65 -2.43 -4.45
N THR A 142 9.47 -1.30 -3.76
CA THR A 142 9.03 -0.05 -4.43
C THR A 142 10.11 0.56 -5.31
N HIS A 143 11.38 0.22 -5.10
CA HIS A 143 12.54 0.71 -5.86
C HIS A 143 12.92 -0.18 -7.06
N LEU A 144 12.15 -1.23 -7.34
CA LEU A 144 12.40 -2.10 -8.50
C LEU A 144 12.54 -1.26 -9.79
N LYS A 145 13.41 -1.70 -10.68
CA LYS A 145 13.61 -1.07 -11.99
C LYS A 145 12.26 -0.96 -12.72
N ASN A 146 11.99 0.22 -13.27
CA ASN A 146 10.73 0.54 -13.95
C ASN A 146 9.48 0.59 -13.05
N SER A 147 9.62 0.53 -11.73
CA SER A 147 8.50 0.84 -10.84
C SER A 147 8.03 2.30 -11.05
N PRO A 148 6.77 2.63 -10.76
CA PRO A 148 6.29 4.00 -10.87
C PRO A 148 7.10 5.00 -10.03
N TRP A 149 7.52 4.58 -8.83
CA TRP A 149 8.42 5.39 -8.01
C TRP A 149 9.77 5.62 -8.70
N ASN A 150 10.40 4.57 -9.23
CA ASN A 150 11.70 4.64 -9.88
C ASN A 150 11.70 5.61 -11.07
N LYS A 151 10.65 5.58 -11.88
CA LYS A 151 10.48 6.51 -13.02
C LYS A 151 10.41 7.98 -12.57
N VAL A 152 9.58 8.28 -11.56
CA VAL A 152 9.40 9.65 -11.04
C VAL A 152 10.68 10.11 -10.35
N TRP A 153 11.34 9.24 -9.58
CA TRP A 153 12.59 9.52 -8.88
C TRP A 153 13.70 9.94 -9.84
N HIS A 154 13.95 9.16 -10.89
CA HIS A 154 14.95 9.49 -11.89
C HIS A 154 14.60 10.73 -12.72
N LYS A 155 13.31 10.90 -13.08
CA LYS A 155 12.86 12.11 -13.77
C LYS A 155 13.14 13.39 -12.96
N ASN A 156 13.07 13.29 -11.63
CA ASN A 156 13.34 14.43 -10.72
C ASN A 156 14.82 14.54 -10.28
N GLY A 157 15.75 13.92 -11.00
CA GLY A 157 17.17 14.00 -10.68
C GLY A 157 17.55 13.33 -9.36
N GLU A 158 16.88 12.25 -9.01
CA GLU A 158 17.11 11.44 -7.80
C GLU A 158 17.00 12.22 -6.48
N THR A 159 16.06 13.16 -6.46
CA THR A 159 15.77 13.98 -5.27
C THR A 159 14.30 13.84 -4.84
N SER A 160 14.05 13.98 -3.53
CA SER A 160 12.69 14.00 -2.99
C SER A 160 11.93 15.21 -3.51
N ASN A 161 10.77 14.97 -4.10
CA ASN A 161 9.90 16.02 -4.61
C ASN A 161 8.53 15.97 -3.93
N TYR A 162 8.23 17.01 -3.15
CA TYR A 162 7.00 17.17 -2.39
C TYR A 162 5.90 17.88 -3.19
N GLY A 163 6.23 18.37 -4.38
CA GLY A 163 5.32 19.06 -5.28
C GLY A 163 4.62 18.14 -6.28
N LYS A 164 3.93 18.76 -7.24
CA LYS A 164 3.15 18.05 -8.27
C LYS A 164 4.01 17.13 -9.14
N ASP A 165 5.25 17.52 -9.43
CA ASP A 165 6.16 16.72 -10.27
C ASP A 165 6.66 15.46 -9.55
N GLY A 166 6.53 15.41 -8.22
CA GLY A 166 6.84 14.24 -7.41
C GLY A 166 5.70 13.24 -7.30
N ILE A 167 4.51 13.53 -7.83
CA ILE A 167 3.35 12.65 -7.73
C ILE A 167 3.55 11.40 -8.60
N ILE A 168 3.32 10.25 -7.99
CA ILE A 168 3.34 8.95 -8.63
C ILE A 168 1.96 8.67 -9.22
N SER A 169 1.89 8.30 -10.50
CA SER A 169 0.64 7.97 -11.18
C SER A 169 -0.02 6.73 -10.57
N LYS A 170 -1.30 6.85 -10.21
CA LYS A 170 -2.11 5.73 -9.73
C LYS A 170 -2.32 4.67 -10.80
N GLU A 171 -2.54 5.08 -12.05
CA GLU A 171 -2.72 4.15 -13.17
C GLU A 171 -1.45 3.36 -13.47
N GLU A 172 -0.27 4.01 -13.46
CA GLU A 172 0.99 3.30 -13.59
C GLU A 172 1.23 2.36 -12.41
N THR A 173 0.85 2.77 -11.18
CA THR A 173 0.94 1.94 -9.98
C THR A 173 0.09 0.68 -10.10
N LYS A 174 -1.17 0.83 -10.56
CA LYS A 174 -2.08 -0.28 -10.81
C LYS A 174 -1.50 -1.27 -11.82
N SER A 175 -1.06 -0.77 -12.97
CA SER A 175 -0.51 -1.59 -14.06
C SER A 175 0.78 -2.29 -13.65
N TRP A 176 1.68 -1.58 -12.98
CA TRP A 176 2.94 -2.14 -12.48
C TRP A 176 2.69 -3.23 -11.42
N PHE A 177 1.81 -2.95 -10.46
CA PHE A 177 1.48 -3.92 -9.41
C PHE A 177 0.91 -5.20 -9.99
N ARG A 178 0.01 -5.07 -10.97
CA ARG A 178 -0.56 -6.22 -11.68
C ARG A 178 0.54 -7.07 -12.31
N LYS A 179 1.43 -6.44 -13.09
CA LYS A 179 2.51 -7.13 -13.79
C LYS A 179 3.50 -7.81 -12.84
N GLU A 180 3.88 -7.13 -11.75
CA GLU A 180 4.94 -7.64 -10.85
C GLU A 180 4.42 -8.64 -9.82
N PHE A 181 3.12 -8.55 -9.44
CA PHE A 181 2.59 -9.29 -8.31
C PHE A 181 1.37 -10.17 -8.63
N LEU A 182 0.68 -9.96 -9.74
CA LEU A 182 -0.57 -10.66 -10.05
C LEU A 182 -0.51 -11.50 -11.32
N ASP A 183 0.21 -11.05 -12.36
CA ASP A 183 0.33 -11.81 -13.60
C ASP A 183 1.32 -12.96 -13.41
N GLU A 184 0.93 -14.16 -13.81
CA GLU A 184 1.84 -15.29 -13.87
C GLU A 184 2.95 -14.99 -14.90
N SER A 185 4.20 -15.00 -14.45
CA SER A 185 5.33 -14.97 -15.39
C SER A 185 5.33 -16.29 -16.16
N GLU A 186 5.05 -16.22 -17.47
CA GLU A 186 5.30 -17.31 -18.42
C GLU A 186 6.72 -17.88 -18.31
#